data_cd327f5b039b59feffaafde0acae44b8
#
_entry.id   cd327f5b039b59feffaafde0acae44b8
#
_cell.length_a   1.000
_cell.length_b   1.000
_cell.length_c   1.000
_cell.angle_alpha   90.00
_cell.angle_beta   90.00
_cell.angle_gamma   90.00
#
_symmetry.space_group_name_H-M   'P 1'
#
loop_
_entity.id
_entity.type
_entity.pdbx_description
1 polymer ?
#
loop_
_entity_poly.entity_id
_entity_poly.type
_entity_poly.pdbx_seq_one_letter_code
_entity_poly.pdbx_strand_id
1 'polypeptide(L)'
;AVNDDAEVHNENGALVMQVDEPASNAIVLHEDKVYYPSAAEVYGDDVETLVQEEDAQPLTQPIVEPERVRRFVIEEQGLPEVRYERRFLLDMMQFPDMVRNVAVVGHLSHGKTSLVDMLVEETHRVDVDAEKPLRYTDTHVLEQDRGLSIRATPMSFVLSNTRGKSFLVHMMDTPGHTNFQDEVAASLRLADGVVLVVDAVEGVMCNTEAIIRFCV
;
A
#
# COMPACT_ATOMS: atom_id res chain seq x y z
N ALA A 1 41.56 19.86 -32.16
CA ALA A 1 40.71 20.89 -31.64
C ALA A 1 39.93 20.27 -30.51
N VAL A 2 40.30 20.67 -29.31
CA VAL A 2 39.66 20.20 -28.06
C VAL A 2 38.44 21.12 -27.88
N ASN A 3 37.26 20.56 -27.85
CA ASN A 3 36.06 21.28 -27.45
C ASN A 3 36.10 21.42 -25.92
N ASP A 4 36.28 22.66 -25.47
CA ASP A 4 35.99 23.01 -24.07
C ASP A 4 34.46 23.03 -23.89
N ASP A 5 33.94 21.92 -23.42
CA ASP A 5 32.58 21.87 -22.92
C ASP A 5 32.56 22.62 -21.58
N ALA A 6 32.06 23.84 -21.60
CA ALA A 6 31.87 24.63 -20.40
C ALA A 6 30.73 24.00 -19.55
N GLU A 7 31.12 23.40 -18.45
CA GLU A 7 30.18 22.91 -17.44
C GLU A 7 29.46 24.10 -16.79
N VAL A 8 28.17 24.23 -17.05
CA VAL A 8 27.33 25.25 -16.42
C VAL A 8 26.61 24.62 -15.22
N HIS A 9 26.90 25.13 -14.02
CA HIS A 9 26.23 24.73 -12.78
C HIS A 9 25.08 25.71 -12.47
N ASN A 10 23.94 25.18 -12.06
CA ASN A 10 22.86 26.01 -11.51
C ASN A 10 23.17 26.44 -10.06
N GLU A 11 22.37 27.33 -9.49
CA GLU A 11 22.55 27.86 -8.13
C GLU A 11 22.57 26.79 -7.01
N ASN A 12 22.17 25.57 -7.31
CA ASN A 12 22.16 24.42 -6.40
C ASN A 12 23.32 23.44 -6.64
N GLY A 13 24.30 23.76 -7.51
CA GLY A 13 25.47 22.94 -7.75
C GLY A 13 25.22 21.64 -8.53
N ALA A 14 24.07 21.47 -9.15
CA ALA A 14 23.78 20.33 -10.00
C ALA A 14 24.29 20.58 -11.42
N LEU A 15 24.97 19.59 -12.01
CA LEU A 15 25.40 19.58 -13.41
C LEU A 15 24.17 19.67 -14.31
N VAL A 16 24.02 20.78 -14.99
CA VAL A 16 23.02 20.95 -16.04
C VAL A 16 23.70 20.63 -17.36
N MET A 17 23.37 19.52 -17.97
CA MET A 17 23.68 19.30 -19.37
C MET A 17 22.99 20.41 -20.17
N GLN A 18 23.77 21.31 -20.77
CA GLN A 18 23.26 22.18 -21.80
C GLN A 18 22.88 21.28 -22.99
N VAL A 19 21.62 20.95 -23.09
CA VAL A 19 21.06 20.45 -24.33
C VAL A 19 20.99 21.69 -25.20
N ASP A 20 21.83 21.76 -26.28
CA ASP A 20 21.66 22.76 -27.31
C ASP A 20 20.17 22.74 -27.67
N GLU A 21 19.48 23.85 -27.43
CA GLU A 21 18.10 24.00 -27.87
C GLU A 21 18.10 23.81 -29.37
N PRO A 22 17.40 22.79 -29.91
CA PRO A 22 17.28 22.67 -31.34
C PRO A 22 16.68 23.97 -31.88
N ALA A 23 17.29 24.54 -32.89
CA ALA A 23 16.81 25.76 -33.52
C ALA A 23 15.30 25.67 -33.66
N SER A 24 14.57 26.66 -33.11
CA SER A 24 13.12 26.71 -32.94
C SER A 24 12.38 26.07 -34.12
N ASN A 25 11.44 25.18 -33.82
CA ASN A 25 10.50 24.52 -34.73
C ASN A 25 11.03 23.33 -35.56
N ALA A 26 12.16 22.72 -35.21
CA ALA A 26 12.59 21.48 -35.85
C ALA A 26 12.13 20.26 -35.01
N ILE A 27 11.45 19.33 -35.65
CA ILE A 27 11.11 18.03 -35.06
C ILE A 27 12.25 17.05 -35.35
N VAL A 28 12.97 16.62 -34.34
CA VAL A 28 14.04 15.63 -34.46
C VAL A 28 13.50 14.27 -33.96
N LEU A 29 13.42 13.31 -34.88
CA LEU A 29 13.10 11.93 -34.51
C LEU A 29 14.32 11.28 -33.90
N HIS A 30 14.16 10.70 -32.70
CA HIS A 30 15.26 10.17 -31.90
C HIS A 30 15.96 8.97 -32.57
N GLU A 31 15.22 8.16 -33.33
CA GLU A 31 15.79 6.93 -33.94
C GLU A 31 16.64 7.19 -35.18
N ASP A 32 16.23 8.11 -36.04
CA ASP A 32 16.90 8.32 -37.32
C ASP A 32 17.67 9.63 -37.42
N LYS A 33 17.59 10.53 -36.42
CA LYS A 33 18.19 11.87 -36.43
C LYS A 33 17.87 12.66 -37.73
N VAL A 34 16.68 12.44 -38.27
CA VAL A 34 16.22 13.13 -39.47
C VAL A 34 15.67 14.50 -39.06
N TYR A 35 16.22 15.52 -39.64
CA TYR A 35 15.73 16.89 -39.47
C TYR A 35 14.49 17.12 -40.34
N TYR A 36 13.42 17.57 -39.70
CA TYR A 36 12.22 18.00 -40.41
C TYR A 36 12.20 19.52 -40.50
N PRO A 37 12.14 20.09 -41.71
CA PRO A 37 12.13 21.55 -41.88
C PRO A 37 10.90 22.17 -41.24
N SER A 38 11.03 23.38 -40.71
CA SER A 38 9.93 24.16 -40.16
C SER A 38 8.90 24.52 -41.24
N ALA A 39 7.67 24.87 -40.81
CA ALA A 39 6.63 25.30 -41.75
C ALA A 39 7.07 26.53 -42.59
N ALA A 40 7.82 27.44 -42.00
CA ALA A 40 8.37 28.60 -42.71
C ALA A 40 9.40 28.20 -43.78
N GLU A 41 10.23 27.19 -43.55
CA GLU A 41 11.19 26.68 -44.55
C GLU A 41 10.50 25.95 -45.71
N VAL A 42 9.37 25.30 -45.47
CA VAL A 42 8.63 24.53 -46.48
C VAL A 42 7.68 25.41 -47.29
N TYR A 43 6.97 26.33 -46.61
CA TYR A 43 5.87 27.09 -47.18
C TYR A 43 6.18 28.58 -47.38
N GLY A 44 7.32 29.07 -46.85
CA GLY A 44 7.74 30.47 -46.92
C GLY A 44 7.40 31.26 -45.65
N ASP A 45 8.05 32.44 -45.52
CA ASP A 45 7.94 33.29 -44.33
C ASP A 45 6.57 33.98 -44.15
N ASP A 46 5.76 34.01 -45.21
CA ASP A 46 4.44 34.66 -45.22
C ASP A 46 3.31 33.77 -44.71
N VAL A 47 3.60 32.56 -44.25
CA VAL A 47 2.59 31.59 -43.77
C VAL A 47 2.42 31.69 -42.26
N GLU A 48 1.26 32.11 -41.84
CA GLU A 48 0.86 32.07 -40.43
C GLU A 48 0.49 30.64 -40.00
N THR A 49 1.29 30.06 -39.10
CA THR A 49 1.05 28.72 -38.57
C THR A 49 0.19 28.84 -37.33
N LEU A 50 -1.07 28.38 -37.40
CA LEU A 50 -1.93 28.23 -36.23
C LEU A 50 -1.72 26.85 -35.63
N VAL A 51 -0.95 26.78 -34.52
CA VAL A 51 -0.77 25.57 -33.74
C VAL A 51 -1.73 25.65 -32.57
N GLN A 52 -2.55 24.63 -32.39
CA GLN A 52 -3.37 24.53 -31.18
C GLN A 52 -2.45 24.36 -29.97
N GLU A 53 -2.85 24.86 -28.80
CA GLU A 53 -2.02 24.74 -27.58
C GLU A 53 -1.62 23.30 -27.28
N GLU A 54 -2.49 22.35 -27.64
CA GLU A 54 -2.25 20.91 -27.49
C GLU A 54 -1.11 20.39 -28.41
N ASP A 55 -0.92 21.03 -29.56
CA ASP A 55 0.11 20.67 -30.56
C ASP A 55 1.45 21.42 -30.34
N ALA A 56 1.47 22.39 -29.41
CA ALA A 56 2.65 23.17 -29.09
C ALA A 56 3.66 22.42 -28.17
N GLN A 57 3.34 21.24 -27.73
CA GLN A 57 4.21 20.45 -26.85
C GLN A 57 5.28 19.70 -27.65
N PRO A 58 6.55 19.69 -27.20
CA PRO A 58 7.58 18.86 -27.81
C PRO A 58 7.19 17.38 -27.76
N LEU A 59 7.55 16.60 -28.78
CA LEU A 59 7.26 15.16 -28.86
C LEU A 59 7.77 14.34 -27.66
N THR A 60 8.76 14.87 -26.96
CA THR A 60 9.31 14.28 -25.74
C THR A 60 8.44 14.50 -24.50
N GLN A 61 7.51 15.47 -24.57
CA GLN A 61 6.60 15.77 -23.47
C GLN A 61 5.22 15.17 -23.80
N PRO A 62 4.71 14.24 -23.00
CA PRO A 62 3.40 13.66 -23.23
C PRO A 62 2.31 14.74 -23.07
N ILE A 63 1.28 14.71 -23.93
CA ILE A 63 0.12 15.62 -23.90
C ILE A 63 -0.59 15.54 -22.54
N VAL A 64 -0.68 14.35 -21.99
CA VAL A 64 -1.10 14.11 -20.61
C VAL A 64 0.14 13.68 -19.85
N GLU A 65 0.60 14.51 -18.91
CA GLU A 65 1.68 14.08 -18.02
C GLU A 65 1.26 12.76 -17.37
N PRO A 66 2.07 11.69 -17.49
CA PRO A 66 1.78 10.47 -16.78
C PRO A 66 1.70 10.86 -15.30
N GLU A 67 0.59 10.57 -14.64
CA GLU A 67 0.53 10.67 -13.18
C GLU A 67 1.83 10.06 -12.68
N ARG A 68 2.63 10.84 -11.97
CA ARG A 68 3.86 10.32 -11.38
C ARG A 68 3.42 9.12 -10.60
N VAL A 69 3.68 7.93 -11.16
CA VAL A 69 3.53 6.69 -10.42
C VAL A 69 4.36 6.95 -9.18
N ARG A 70 3.69 7.26 -8.06
CA ARG A 70 4.37 7.36 -6.77
C ARG A 70 5.23 6.13 -6.75
N ARG A 71 6.54 6.30 -6.68
CA ARG A 71 7.42 5.16 -6.47
C ARG A 71 6.73 4.38 -5.39
N PHE A 72 6.47 3.10 -5.63
CA PHE A 72 5.94 2.21 -4.61
C PHE A 72 6.95 2.25 -3.46
N VAL A 73 6.83 3.23 -2.62
CA VAL A 73 7.39 3.20 -1.29
C VAL A 73 6.39 2.30 -0.59
N ILE A 74 6.72 1.02 -0.51
CA ILE A 74 6.05 0.10 0.39
C ILE A 74 6.47 0.58 1.78
N GLU A 75 5.84 1.63 2.26
CA GLU A 75 5.86 1.98 3.67
C GLU A 75 4.90 1.02 4.34
N GLU A 76 5.38 -0.21 4.52
CA GLU A 76 4.76 -1.09 5.50
C GLU A 76 5.12 -0.51 6.85
N GLN A 77 4.14 -0.04 7.58
CA GLN A 77 4.33 0.29 8.98
C GLN A 77 4.69 -0.99 9.73
N GLY A 78 5.73 -0.92 10.55
CA GLY A 78 6.06 -2.03 11.42
C GLY A 78 4.92 -2.31 12.38
N LEU A 79 4.61 -3.60 12.59
CA LEU A 79 3.66 -4.03 13.62
C LEU A 79 4.20 -3.66 15.01
N PRO A 80 3.34 -3.30 15.97
CA PRO A 80 3.74 -3.00 17.34
C PRO A 80 4.38 -4.20 18.02
N GLU A 81 5.39 -3.94 18.86
CA GLU A 81 6.10 -4.98 19.58
C GLU A 81 5.33 -5.48 20.79
N VAL A 82 5.35 -6.78 21.02
CA VAL A 82 4.76 -7.41 22.19
C VAL A 82 5.51 -7.00 23.46
N ARG A 83 4.80 -6.82 24.59
CA ARG A 83 5.42 -6.47 25.90
C ARG A 83 6.34 -7.56 26.46
N TYR A 84 6.18 -8.80 26.02
CA TYR A 84 6.97 -9.96 26.47
C TYR A 84 8.25 -10.10 25.68
N GLU A 85 9.28 -10.66 26.31
CA GLU A 85 10.53 -10.96 25.63
C GLU A 85 10.34 -12.03 24.54
N ARG A 86 11.01 -11.82 23.41
CA ARG A 86 10.98 -12.77 22.27
C ARG A 86 11.33 -14.20 22.71
N ARG A 87 12.27 -14.36 23.67
CA ARG A 87 12.66 -15.66 24.20
C ARG A 87 11.50 -16.38 24.88
N PHE A 88 10.71 -15.67 25.66
CA PHE A 88 9.53 -16.21 26.32
C PHE A 88 8.48 -16.71 25.30
N LEU A 89 8.28 -15.97 24.24
CA LEU A 89 7.36 -16.40 23.17
C LEU A 89 7.86 -17.66 22.46
N LEU A 90 9.18 -17.75 22.19
CA LEU A 90 9.77 -18.93 21.58
C LEU A 90 9.69 -20.16 22.49
N ASP A 91 9.86 -19.97 23.80
CA ASP A 91 9.70 -21.06 24.78
C ASP A 91 8.25 -21.54 24.83
N MET A 92 7.27 -20.64 24.76
CA MET A 92 5.85 -21.02 24.66
C MET A 92 5.52 -21.82 23.39
N MET A 93 6.15 -21.47 22.25
CA MET A 93 5.95 -22.19 20.99
C MET A 93 6.42 -23.65 21.03
N GLN A 94 7.28 -24.03 21.97
CA GLN A 94 7.70 -25.44 22.17
C GLN A 94 6.55 -26.31 22.71
N PHE A 95 5.49 -25.69 23.23
CA PHE A 95 4.32 -26.39 23.77
C PHE A 95 3.09 -26.20 22.85
N PRO A 96 2.87 -27.08 21.86
CA PRO A 96 1.77 -26.93 20.90
C PRO A 96 0.40 -26.81 21.56
N ASP A 97 0.20 -27.45 22.71
CA ASP A 97 -1.04 -27.37 23.47
C ASP A 97 -1.36 -25.96 24.00
N MET A 98 -0.38 -25.08 24.02
CA MET A 98 -0.53 -23.70 24.47
C MET A 98 -0.61 -22.70 23.31
N VAL A 99 -0.43 -23.14 22.08
CA VAL A 99 -0.52 -22.31 20.87
C VAL A 99 -1.90 -22.46 20.25
N ARG A 100 -2.49 -21.35 19.82
CA ARG A 100 -3.77 -21.32 19.10
C ARG A 100 -3.68 -20.34 17.94
N ASN A 101 -4.08 -20.81 16.76
CA ASN A 101 -4.22 -19.97 15.58
C ASN A 101 -5.70 -19.62 15.42
N VAL A 102 -6.02 -18.34 15.44
CA VAL A 102 -7.39 -17.86 15.42
C VAL A 102 -7.57 -16.87 14.27
N ALA A 103 -8.58 -17.08 13.45
CA ALA A 103 -8.95 -16.10 12.42
C ALA A 103 -10.12 -15.23 12.91
N VAL A 104 -9.99 -13.93 12.78
CA VAL A 104 -11.07 -12.98 13.05
C VAL A 104 -11.76 -12.68 11.74
N VAL A 105 -13.02 -13.06 11.61
CA VAL A 105 -13.79 -12.95 10.35
C VAL A 105 -15.11 -12.23 10.56
N GLY A 106 -15.68 -11.73 9.50
CA GLY A 106 -16.96 -11.04 9.51
C GLY A 106 -17.10 -10.10 8.32
N HIS A 107 -18.24 -9.45 8.20
CA HIS A 107 -18.50 -8.51 7.11
C HIS A 107 -17.65 -7.22 7.21
N LEU A 108 -17.63 -6.44 6.14
CA LEU A 108 -16.99 -5.13 6.12
C LEU A 108 -17.57 -4.23 7.23
N SER A 109 -16.71 -3.46 7.89
CA SER A 109 -17.10 -2.51 8.97
C SER A 109 -17.77 -3.10 10.21
N HIS A 110 -17.77 -4.43 10.39
CA HIS A 110 -18.32 -5.09 11.58
C HIS A 110 -17.41 -5.00 12.83
N GLY A 111 -16.29 -4.29 12.78
CA GLY A 111 -15.43 -4.05 13.94
C GLY A 111 -14.35 -5.11 14.19
N LYS A 112 -13.96 -5.92 13.19
CA LYS A 112 -12.89 -6.93 13.30
C LYS A 112 -11.56 -6.31 13.73
N THR A 113 -11.06 -5.37 12.94
CA THR A 113 -9.81 -4.65 13.21
C THR A 113 -9.88 -3.90 14.54
N SER A 114 -11.01 -3.29 14.88
CA SER A 114 -11.21 -2.61 16.17
C SER A 114 -11.11 -3.57 17.36
N LEU A 115 -11.60 -4.80 17.22
CA LEU A 115 -11.45 -5.84 18.24
C LEU A 115 -9.97 -6.23 18.43
N VAL A 116 -9.25 -6.38 17.30
CA VAL A 116 -7.82 -6.71 17.34
C VAL A 116 -7.02 -5.56 17.92
N ASP A 117 -7.33 -4.31 17.55
CA ASP A 117 -6.69 -3.10 18.07
C ASP A 117 -6.81 -2.98 19.60
N MET A 118 -7.99 -3.25 20.16
CA MET A 118 -8.18 -3.28 21.61
C MET A 118 -7.29 -4.31 22.30
N LEU A 119 -7.11 -5.49 21.71
CA LEU A 119 -6.20 -6.51 22.22
C LEU A 119 -4.74 -6.11 22.11
N VAL A 120 -4.39 -5.37 21.05
CA VAL A 120 -3.04 -4.83 20.84
C VAL A 120 -2.70 -3.83 21.92
N GLU A 121 -3.58 -2.91 22.24
CA GLU A 121 -3.38 -1.90 23.31
C GLU A 121 -3.10 -2.56 24.66
N GLU A 122 -3.78 -3.65 24.97
CA GLU A 122 -3.61 -4.39 26.22
C GLU A 122 -2.28 -5.15 26.29
N THR A 123 -1.80 -5.69 25.16
CA THR A 123 -0.73 -6.70 25.14
C THR A 123 0.57 -6.22 24.54
N HIS A 124 0.55 -5.14 23.77
CA HIS A 124 1.71 -4.61 23.03
C HIS A 124 2.18 -3.27 23.62
N ARG A 125 3.37 -2.87 23.23
CA ARG A 125 3.92 -1.54 23.51
C ARG A 125 3.47 -0.61 22.39
N VAL A 126 2.49 0.20 22.69
CA VAL A 126 1.92 1.15 21.74
C VAL A 126 2.03 2.55 22.32
N ASP A 127 2.55 3.46 21.51
CA ASP A 127 2.43 4.89 21.79
C ASP A 127 1.05 5.32 21.26
N VAL A 128 0.12 5.56 22.17
CA VAL A 128 -1.23 5.98 21.83
C VAL A 128 -1.20 7.43 21.41
N ASP A 129 -1.16 7.68 20.11
CA ASP A 129 -1.38 9.01 19.54
C ASP A 129 -2.89 9.23 19.39
N ALA A 130 -3.44 10.13 20.19
CA ALA A 130 -4.87 10.46 20.19
C ALA A 130 -5.40 11.00 18.85
N GLU A 131 -4.51 11.42 17.95
CA GLU A 131 -4.85 11.98 16.65
C GLU A 131 -4.85 10.96 15.51
N LYS A 132 -4.28 9.76 15.72
CA LYS A 132 -4.25 8.70 14.70
C LYS A 132 -5.37 7.70 14.92
N PRO A 133 -6.09 7.29 13.87
CA PRO A 133 -7.03 6.19 13.97
C PRO A 133 -6.28 4.93 14.38
N LEU A 134 -6.80 4.22 15.38
CA LEU A 134 -6.31 2.91 15.81
C LEU A 134 -6.50 1.93 14.65
N ARG A 135 -5.45 1.49 14.02
CA ARG A 135 -5.44 0.47 12.96
C ARG A 135 -4.05 -0.14 12.86
N TYR A 136 -3.71 -0.90 13.89
CA TYR A 136 -2.38 -1.48 14.00
C TYR A 136 -2.11 -2.60 13.01
N THR A 137 -3.15 -3.29 12.55
CA THR A 137 -3.06 -4.39 11.57
C THR A 137 -3.05 -3.93 10.12
N ASP A 138 -3.56 -2.73 9.84
CA ASP A 138 -3.57 -2.14 8.52
C ASP A 138 -2.20 -1.53 8.20
N THR A 139 -1.24 -2.37 7.83
CA THR A 139 0.17 -1.96 7.61
C THR A 139 0.42 -1.40 6.21
N HIS A 140 -0.42 -1.74 5.24
CA HIS A 140 -0.26 -1.32 3.86
C HIS A 140 -0.84 0.08 3.63
N VAL A 141 -0.12 0.92 2.85
CA VAL A 141 -0.54 2.31 2.55
C VAL A 141 -1.97 2.36 1.99
N LEU A 142 -2.34 1.43 1.10
CA LEU A 142 -3.70 1.38 0.53
C LEU A 142 -4.78 1.02 1.56
N GLU A 143 -4.45 0.27 2.59
CA GLU A 143 -5.37 -0.04 3.70
C GLU A 143 -5.63 1.19 4.54
N GLN A 144 -4.59 1.96 4.81
CA GLN A 144 -4.67 3.22 5.56
C GLN A 144 -5.42 4.30 4.79
N ASP A 145 -5.12 4.48 3.48
CA ASP A 145 -5.78 5.47 2.64
C ASP A 145 -7.28 5.19 2.47
N ARG A 146 -7.65 3.92 2.32
CA ARG A 146 -9.04 3.50 2.10
C ARG A 146 -9.81 3.22 3.39
N GLY A 147 -9.11 3.06 4.49
CA GLY A 147 -9.70 2.70 5.76
C GLY A 147 -10.34 1.31 5.79
N LEU A 148 -9.81 0.37 5.01
CA LEU A 148 -10.26 -1.03 4.98
C LEU A 148 -9.10 -1.99 4.81
N SER A 149 -9.17 -3.13 5.48
CA SER A 149 -8.17 -4.19 5.40
C SER A 149 -8.26 -4.91 4.06
N ILE A 150 -7.12 -5.12 3.40
CA ILE A 150 -6.99 -5.79 2.09
C ILE A 150 -6.36 -7.15 2.28
N ARG A 151 -5.36 -7.27 3.16
CA ARG A 151 -4.61 -8.49 3.47
C ARG A 151 -4.96 -9.03 4.84
N ALA A 152 -4.75 -10.33 5.03
CA ALA A 152 -4.80 -10.93 6.34
C ALA A 152 -3.50 -10.66 7.09
N THR A 153 -3.57 -9.97 8.22
CA THR A 153 -2.40 -9.62 9.04
C THR A 153 -2.37 -10.42 10.32
N PRO A 154 -1.34 -11.27 10.53
CA PRO A 154 -1.20 -12.05 11.74
C PRO A 154 -0.57 -11.22 12.87
N MET A 155 -1.11 -11.33 14.08
CA MET A 155 -0.54 -10.78 15.31
C MET A 155 -0.50 -11.84 16.41
N SER A 156 0.51 -11.76 17.28
CA SER A 156 0.72 -12.72 18.36
C SER A 156 0.38 -12.10 19.69
N PHE A 157 -0.50 -12.74 20.44
CA PHE A 157 -0.97 -12.32 21.75
C PHE A 157 -0.65 -13.36 22.80
N VAL A 158 -0.33 -12.93 24.01
CA VAL A 158 -0.30 -13.79 25.19
C VAL A 158 -1.55 -13.50 26.00
N LEU A 159 -2.49 -14.41 25.98
CA LEU A 159 -3.76 -14.28 26.66
C LEU A 159 -3.88 -15.30 27.79
N SER A 160 -4.37 -14.88 28.93
CA SER A 160 -4.64 -15.77 30.04
C SER A 160 -6.12 -16.19 30.06
N ASN A 161 -6.36 -17.46 30.33
CA ASN A 161 -7.73 -17.92 30.54
C ASN A 161 -8.20 -17.60 31.97
N THR A 162 -9.47 -17.86 32.27
CA THR A 162 -10.09 -17.64 33.57
C THR A 162 -9.43 -18.43 34.70
N ARG A 163 -8.63 -19.45 34.40
CA ARG A 163 -7.89 -20.28 35.37
C ARG A 163 -6.43 -19.84 35.54
N GLY A 164 -6.04 -18.69 34.94
CA GLY A 164 -4.69 -18.15 35.02
C GLY A 164 -3.66 -18.86 34.15
N LYS A 165 -4.06 -19.80 33.27
CA LYS A 165 -3.15 -20.42 32.30
C LYS A 165 -2.99 -19.51 31.08
N SER A 166 -1.74 -19.22 30.71
CA SER A 166 -1.43 -18.39 29.55
C SER A 166 -1.36 -19.22 28.27
N PHE A 167 -1.88 -18.64 27.19
CA PHE A 167 -1.83 -19.21 25.84
C PHE A 167 -1.20 -18.21 24.90
N LEU A 168 -0.40 -18.70 23.96
CA LEU A 168 0.08 -17.94 22.82
C LEU A 168 -0.97 -18.05 21.71
N VAL A 169 -1.61 -16.95 21.40
CA VAL A 169 -2.65 -16.88 20.37
C VAL A 169 -2.13 -16.10 19.19
N HIS A 170 -2.02 -16.75 18.04
CA HIS A 170 -1.78 -16.07 16.77
C HIS A 170 -3.12 -15.72 16.16
N MET A 171 -3.45 -14.46 16.17
CA MET A 171 -4.71 -13.95 15.65
C MET A 171 -4.50 -13.33 14.29
N MET A 172 -5.26 -13.78 13.31
CA MET A 172 -5.23 -13.24 11.95
C MET A 172 -6.42 -12.30 11.75
N ASP A 173 -6.15 -11.02 11.64
CA ASP A 173 -7.17 -10.05 11.21
C ASP A 173 -7.40 -10.19 9.71
N THR A 174 -8.63 -10.46 9.31
CA THR A 174 -8.96 -10.73 7.91
C THR A 174 -9.78 -9.61 7.30
N PRO A 175 -9.63 -9.37 5.96
CA PRO A 175 -10.46 -8.41 5.26
C PRO A 175 -11.94 -8.80 5.28
N GLY A 176 -12.81 -7.80 5.37
CA GLY A 176 -14.26 -8.02 5.39
C GLY A 176 -14.95 -7.86 4.03
N HIS A 177 -14.24 -7.31 3.06
CA HIS A 177 -14.78 -7.05 1.73
C HIS A 177 -14.85 -8.32 0.89
N THR A 178 -15.93 -8.50 0.13
CA THR A 178 -16.18 -9.71 -0.69
C THR A 178 -15.10 -9.98 -1.75
N ASN A 179 -14.43 -8.95 -2.24
CA ASN A 179 -13.37 -9.10 -3.23
C ASN A 179 -12.09 -9.76 -2.69
N PHE A 180 -11.93 -9.85 -1.36
CA PHE A 180 -10.76 -10.42 -0.70
C PHE A 180 -11.09 -11.72 0.05
N GLN A 181 -12.07 -12.48 -0.45
CA GLN A 181 -12.46 -13.77 0.16
C GLN A 181 -11.38 -14.84 0.09
N ASP A 182 -10.46 -14.75 -0.87
CA ASP A 182 -9.28 -15.61 -0.99
C ASP A 182 -8.36 -15.47 0.24
N GLU A 183 -8.12 -14.26 0.73
CA GLU A 183 -7.36 -14.00 1.97
C GLU A 183 -8.07 -14.60 3.20
N VAL A 184 -9.40 -14.44 3.26
CA VAL A 184 -10.21 -15.03 4.33
C VAL A 184 -10.14 -16.56 4.28
N ALA A 185 -10.29 -17.16 3.10
CA ALA A 185 -10.22 -18.60 2.93
C ALA A 185 -8.84 -19.18 3.28
N ALA A 186 -7.76 -18.46 2.93
CA ALA A 186 -6.40 -18.85 3.30
C ALA A 186 -6.22 -18.83 4.83
N SER A 187 -6.68 -17.76 5.49
CA SER A 187 -6.60 -17.62 6.95
C SER A 187 -7.41 -18.68 7.69
N LEU A 188 -8.61 -18.99 7.20
CA LEU A 188 -9.47 -20.04 7.78
C LEU A 188 -8.84 -21.43 7.70
N ARG A 189 -8.07 -21.73 6.66
CA ARG A 189 -7.35 -23.02 6.52
C ARG A 189 -6.18 -23.17 7.48
N LEU A 190 -5.62 -22.05 7.95
CA LEU A 190 -4.51 -22.03 8.91
C LEU A 190 -4.99 -21.97 10.36
N ALA A 191 -6.25 -21.61 10.58
CA ALA A 191 -6.79 -21.37 11.91
C ALA A 191 -7.28 -22.66 12.58
N ASP A 192 -7.03 -22.77 13.89
CA ASP A 192 -7.60 -23.81 14.77
C ASP A 192 -9.01 -23.44 15.23
N GLY A 193 -9.33 -22.14 15.21
CA GLY A 193 -10.61 -21.59 15.62
C GLY A 193 -10.90 -20.26 14.94
N VAL A 194 -12.17 -19.88 14.99
CA VAL A 194 -12.65 -18.65 14.31
C VAL A 194 -13.42 -17.79 15.28
N VAL A 195 -13.13 -16.50 15.26
CA VAL A 195 -13.93 -15.47 15.93
C VAL A 195 -14.75 -14.75 14.87
N LEU A 196 -16.05 -15.00 14.89
CA LEU A 196 -16.99 -14.32 13.99
C LEU A 196 -17.48 -13.03 14.64
N VAL A 197 -17.19 -11.90 14.02
CA VAL A 197 -17.64 -10.57 14.47
C VAL A 197 -18.83 -10.13 13.61
N VAL A 198 -19.94 -9.84 14.28
CA VAL A 198 -21.19 -9.42 13.62
C VAL A 198 -21.67 -8.12 14.26
N ASP A 199 -21.98 -7.14 13.45
CA ASP A 199 -22.60 -5.91 13.93
C ASP A 199 -24.05 -6.20 14.35
N ALA A 200 -24.42 -5.73 15.53
CA ALA A 200 -25.76 -5.93 16.08
C ALA A 200 -26.86 -5.21 15.28
N VAL A 201 -26.51 -4.15 14.53
CA VAL A 201 -27.47 -3.36 13.74
C VAL A 201 -27.69 -4.01 12.37
N GLU A 202 -26.60 -4.35 11.67
CA GLU A 202 -26.67 -4.95 10.33
C GLU A 202 -27.01 -6.45 10.37
N GLY A 203 -26.62 -7.13 11.43
CA GLY A 203 -26.85 -8.56 11.60
C GLY A 203 -25.99 -9.43 10.68
N VAL A 204 -26.52 -10.63 10.36
CA VAL A 204 -25.83 -11.61 9.52
C VAL A 204 -26.08 -11.30 8.04
N MET A 205 -25.00 -11.00 7.34
CA MET A 205 -25.02 -10.68 5.91
C MET A 205 -24.72 -11.92 5.06
N CYS A 206 -25.01 -11.88 3.75
CA CYS A 206 -24.75 -12.99 2.83
C CYS A 206 -23.29 -13.46 2.85
N ASN A 207 -22.35 -12.51 2.96
CA ASN A 207 -20.93 -12.84 3.09
C ASN A 207 -20.62 -13.59 4.40
N THR A 208 -21.25 -13.18 5.49
CA THR A 208 -21.13 -13.85 6.80
C THR A 208 -21.64 -15.29 6.75
N GLU A 209 -22.78 -15.52 6.05
CA GLU A 209 -23.30 -16.88 5.84
C GLU A 209 -22.34 -17.74 5.01
N ALA A 210 -21.73 -17.17 3.96
CA ALA A 210 -20.74 -17.88 3.15
C ALA A 210 -19.51 -18.29 3.98
N ILE A 211 -19.02 -17.40 4.85
CA ILE A 211 -17.93 -17.68 5.77
C ILE A 211 -18.30 -18.80 6.74
N ILE A 212 -19.48 -18.74 7.35
CA ILE A 212 -19.96 -19.79 8.28
C ILE A 212 -20.00 -21.15 7.56
N ARG A 213 -20.54 -21.21 6.34
CA ARG A 213 -20.57 -22.45 5.55
C ARG A 213 -19.19 -22.99 5.22
N PHE A 214 -18.21 -22.11 5.10
CA PHE A 214 -16.82 -22.53 4.87
C PHE A 214 -16.16 -23.09 6.13
N CYS A 215 -16.57 -22.63 7.33
CA CYS A 215 -16.01 -23.06 8.62
C CYS A 215 -16.59 -24.40 9.12
N VAL A 216 -17.77 -24.81 8.64
CA VAL A 216 -18.48 -26.04 9.05
C VAL A 216 -18.19 -27.14 8.05
#